data_9268cd53a1c53e71b3bf5ec771fad1ca
#
_entry.id   9268cd53a1c53e71b3bf5ec771fad1ca
#
_cell.length_a   1.000
_cell.length_b   1.000
_cell.length_c   1.000
_cell.angle_alpha   90.00
_cell.angle_beta   90.00
_cell.angle_gamma   90.00
#
_symmetry.space_group_name_H-M   'P 1'
#
loop_
_entity.id
_entity.type
_entity.pdbx_description
1 polymer ?
#
loop_
_entity_poly.entity_id
_entity_poly.type
_entity_poly.pdbx_seq_one_letter_code
_entity_poly.pdbx_strand_id
1 'polypeptide(L)'
;MEKYSAFNLLKHAFSGHRHWPKSWRSPELKSSYDVVIIGGGGHGLATAYHLAKDHGIRNVAVLEKGWLGGGNTGRNTAVSRSNYFYPESTRFYEHSLKRYERLSEELNYNIMFSQKGLVSLSFNRHEMEIFRRWANAIQVQGVDCEMLSRDQIAEMIPLLNMSAKARYPVQGGFIQRRGGISRHDAVAWAFARAADNLGVDIIQNCEVTGLDVSEGRIR
;
A
#
# COMPACT_ATOMS: atom_id res chain seq x y z
N MET A 1 5.75 20.05 -8.75
CA MET A 1 4.48 19.29 -8.66
C MET A 1 3.37 20.27 -8.34
N GLU A 2 2.36 20.41 -9.21
CA GLU A 2 1.19 21.21 -8.89
C GLU A 2 0.45 20.58 -7.70
N LYS A 3 0.22 21.36 -6.66
CA LYS A 3 -0.58 20.93 -5.52
C LYS A 3 -2.05 20.91 -5.89
N TYR A 4 -2.75 19.86 -5.54
CA TYR A 4 -4.21 19.88 -5.60
C TYR A 4 -4.73 20.96 -4.65
N SER A 5 -5.47 21.91 -5.20
CA SER A 5 -6.07 23.00 -4.46
C SER A 5 -7.53 23.17 -4.88
N ALA A 6 -8.35 23.77 -4.02
CA ALA A 6 -9.74 24.09 -4.36
C ALA A 6 -9.82 24.95 -5.62
N PHE A 7 -8.86 25.87 -5.82
CA PHE A 7 -8.80 26.70 -7.00
C PHE A 7 -8.55 25.89 -8.28
N ASN A 8 -7.64 24.91 -8.26
CA ASN A 8 -7.41 24.03 -9.40
C ASN A 8 -8.63 23.15 -9.70
N LEU A 9 -9.33 22.67 -8.67
CA LEU A 9 -10.59 21.93 -8.86
C LEU A 9 -11.65 22.78 -9.57
N LEU A 10 -11.84 24.04 -9.15
CA LEU A 10 -12.75 24.97 -9.79
C LEU A 10 -12.34 25.27 -11.24
N LYS A 11 -11.06 25.55 -11.49
CA LYS A 11 -10.52 25.76 -12.84
C LYS A 11 -10.83 24.58 -13.77
N HIS A 12 -10.59 23.36 -13.31
CA HIS A 12 -10.87 22.17 -14.09
C HIS A 12 -12.37 21.89 -14.25
N ALA A 13 -13.18 22.17 -13.24
CA ALA A 13 -14.65 22.08 -13.33
C ALA A 13 -15.19 23.02 -14.42
N PHE A 14 -14.76 24.29 -14.45
CA PHE A 14 -15.16 25.25 -15.49
C PHE A 14 -14.68 24.87 -16.90
N SER A 15 -13.57 24.12 -17.01
CA SER A 15 -13.11 23.60 -18.30
C SER A 15 -13.79 22.28 -18.71
N GLY A 16 -14.79 21.81 -17.96
CA GLY A 16 -15.45 20.53 -18.18
C GLY A 16 -14.51 19.33 -17.99
N HIS A 17 -13.49 19.48 -17.17
CA HIS A 17 -12.46 18.45 -16.87
C HIS A 17 -11.67 17.96 -18.10
N ARG A 18 -11.58 18.77 -19.17
CA ARG A 18 -10.99 18.35 -20.45
C ARG A 18 -9.48 18.52 -20.54
N HIS A 19 -8.86 19.25 -19.63
CA HIS A 19 -7.46 19.65 -19.71
C HIS A 19 -6.66 19.28 -18.45
N TRP A 20 -6.93 18.12 -17.90
CA TRP A 20 -6.10 17.60 -16.81
C TRP A 20 -4.71 17.25 -17.33
N PRO A 21 -3.63 17.69 -16.67
CA PRO A 21 -2.29 17.24 -17.00
C PRO A 21 -2.19 15.72 -16.79
N LYS A 22 -1.39 15.06 -17.63
CA LYS A 22 -1.07 13.65 -17.41
C LYS A 22 -0.44 13.48 -16.03
N SER A 23 -0.78 12.42 -15.33
CA SER A 23 -0.26 12.13 -13.99
C SER A 23 1.23 11.77 -13.99
N TRP A 24 1.72 11.24 -15.11
CA TRP A 24 3.13 10.98 -15.42
C TRP A 24 3.37 11.05 -16.93
N ARG A 25 4.65 11.23 -17.32
CA ARG A 25 5.05 11.29 -18.73
C ARG A 25 4.92 9.91 -19.40
N SER A 26 5.06 9.90 -20.71
CA SER A 26 5.27 8.69 -21.50
C SER A 26 6.58 8.90 -22.27
N PRO A 27 7.74 8.77 -21.59
CA PRO A 27 9.04 9.01 -22.21
C PRO A 27 9.40 7.88 -23.17
N GLU A 28 10.25 8.18 -24.13
CA GLU A 28 10.95 7.16 -24.91
C GLU A 28 12.12 6.59 -24.11
N LEU A 29 12.47 5.34 -24.40
CA LEU A 29 13.62 4.66 -23.79
C LEU A 29 14.92 5.39 -24.16
N LYS A 30 15.78 5.62 -23.17
CA LYS A 30 17.15 6.07 -23.38
C LYS A 30 18.03 4.89 -23.78
N SER A 31 19.21 5.20 -24.31
CA SER A 31 20.22 4.20 -24.65
C SER A 31 20.83 3.49 -23.43
N SER A 32 20.77 4.10 -22.25
CA SER A 32 21.30 3.53 -21.01
C SER A 32 20.65 4.12 -19.77
N TYR A 33 20.61 3.32 -18.72
CA TYR A 33 20.14 3.69 -17.39
C TYR A 33 21.11 3.18 -16.34
N ASP A 34 21.19 3.87 -15.20
CA ASP A 34 21.97 3.42 -14.05
C ASP A 34 21.25 2.25 -13.34
N VAL A 35 19.91 2.27 -13.33
CA VAL A 35 19.06 1.22 -12.76
C VAL A 35 17.85 0.98 -13.65
N VAL A 36 17.58 -0.29 -13.91
CA VAL A 36 16.34 -0.73 -14.56
C VAL A 36 15.53 -1.56 -13.57
N ILE A 37 14.28 -1.19 -13.36
CA ILE A 37 13.33 -1.90 -12.49
C ILE A 37 12.31 -2.59 -13.38
N ILE A 38 12.21 -3.90 -13.26
CA ILE A 38 11.24 -4.70 -14.01
C ILE A 38 9.97 -4.85 -13.17
N GLY A 39 8.88 -4.26 -13.64
CA GLY A 39 7.57 -4.28 -13.02
C GLY A 39 7.14 -2.95 -12.39
N GLY A 40 6.05 -2.38 -12.92
CA GLY A 40 5.40 -1.14 -12.46
C GLY A 40 4.35 -1.37 -11.38
N GLY A 41 4.55 -2.32 -10.47
CA GLY A 41 3.73 -2.50 -9.27
C GLY A 41 4.16 -1.58 -8.13
N GLY A 42 3.45 -1.63 -6.99
CA GLY A 42 3.72 -0.79 -5.83
C GLY A 42 5.16 -0.86 -5.34
N HIS A 43 5.78 -2.06 -5.35
CA HIS A 43 7.19 -2.22 -4.93
C HIS A 43 8.16 -1.57 -5.92
N GLY A 44 8.01 -1.84 -7.23
CA GLY A 44 8.91 -1.26 -8.24
C GLY A 44 8.83 0.27 -8.28
N LEU A 45 7.61 0.82 -8.25
CA LEU A 45 7.40 2.26 -8.23
C LEU A 45 7.91 2.93 -6.95
N ALA A 46 7.71 2.30 -5.78
CA ALA A 46 8.26 2.77 -4.52
C ALA A 46 9.80 2.72 -4.53
N THR A 47 10.39 1.65 -5.05
CA THR A 47 11.85 1.52 -5.20
C THR A 47 12.40 2.64 -6.07
N ALA A 48 11.79 2.89 -7.23
CA ALA A 48 12.19 3.97 -8.14
C ALA A 48 12.12 5.36 -7.46
N TYR A 49 11.02 5.59 -6.75
CA TYR A 49 10.83 6.84 -6.00
C TYR A 49 11.92 7.04 -4.94
N HIS A 50 12.21 6.02 -4.14
CA HIS A 50 13.21 6.13 -3.06
C HIS A 50 14.64 6.19 -3.59
N LEU A 51 14.97 5.51 -4.68
CA LEU A 51 16.27 5.68 -5.36
C LEU A 51 16.48 7.13 -5.78
N ALA A 52 15.47 7.74 -6.38
CA ALA A 52 15.56 9.11 -6.84
C ALA A 52 15.55 10.13 -5.70
N LYS A 53 14.67 9.94 -4.70
CA LYS A 53 14.48 10.87 -3.59
C LYS A 53 15.60 10.80 -2.55
N ASP A 54 15.89 9.59 -2.06
CA ASP A 54 16.72 9.39 -0.87
C ASP A 54 18.19 9.17 -1.24
N HIS A 55 18.46 8.67 -2.46
CA HIS A 55 19.81 8.34 -2.94
C HIS A 55 20.28 9.20 -4.12
N GLY A 56 19.43 10.07 -4.67
CA GLY A 56 19.77 10.92 -5.81
C GLY A 56 19.96 10.19 -7.14
N ILE A 57 19.66 8.89 -7.20
CA ILE A 57 19.77 8.07 -8.41
C ILE A 57 18.53 8.30 -9.27
N ARG A 58 18.64 9.14 -10.30
CA ARG A 58 17.50 9.59 -11.12
C ARG A 58 17.46 9.00 -12.52
N ASN A 59 18.60 8.51 -13.03
CA ASN A 59 18.62 7.83 -14.33
C ASN A 59 18.12 6.38 -14.19
N VAL A 60 16.84 6.27 -13.86
CA VAL A 60 16.14 5.01 -13.55
C VAL A 60 15.02 4.81 -14.55
N ALA A 61 14.89 3.58 -15.07
CA ALA A 61 13.72 3.15 -15.81
C ALA A 61 12.88 2.16 -15.00
N VAL A 62 11.56 2.30 -15.06
CA VAL A 62 10.60 1.28 -14.65
C VAL A 62 9.94 0.73 -15.90
N LEU A 63 10.16 -0.55 -16.20
CA LEU A 63 9.58 -1.24 -17.36
C LEU A 63 8.40 -2.10 -16.91
N GLU A 64 7.21 -1.79 -17.40
CA GLU A 64 5.97 -2.49 -17.08
C GLU A 64 5.36 -3.08 -18.33
N LYS A 65 5.14 -4.40 -18.35
CA LYS A 65 4.60 -5.10 -19.52
C LYS A 65 3.17 -4.72 -19.88
N GLY A 66 2.39 -4.27 -18.93
CA GLY A 66 1.01 -3.83 -19.13
C GLY A 66 0.81 -2.41 -18.62
N TRP A 67 -0.05 -2.28 -17.63
CA TRP A 67 -0.35 -1.00 -16.98
C TRP A 67 0.09 -1.00 -15.51
N LEU A 68 0.36 0.18 -14.97
CA LEU A 68 0.84 0.35 -13.60
C LEU A 68 -0.14 -0.25 -12.57
N GLY A 69 0.38 -1.10 -11.73
CA GLY A 69 -0.40 -1.79 -10.70
C GLY A 69 -1.23 -2.96 -11.21
N GLY A 70 -1.17 -3.33 -12.49
CA GLY A 70 -1.99 -4.39 -13.10
C GLY A 70 -1.73 -5.81 -12.60
N GLY A 71 -0.62 -6.05 -11.89
CA GLY A 71 -0.26 -7.31 -11.24
C GLY A 71 -0.90 -7.48 -9.85
N ASN A 72 -0.12 -8.02 -8.91
CA ASN A 72 -0.57 -8.24 -7.52
C ASN A 72 -1.01 -6.98 -6.80
N THR A 73 -0.46 -5.82 -7.16
CA THR A 73 -0.85 -4.54 -6.58
C THR A 73 -2.34 -4.27 -6.80
N GLY A 74 -2.87 -4.53 -7.98
CA GLY A 74 -4.31 -4.33 -8.29
C GLY A 74 -5.21 -5.50 -7.88
N ARG A 75 -4.68 -6.57 -7.29
CA ARG A 75 -5.41 -7.81 -6.98
C ARG A 75 -5.30 -8.26 -5.54
N ASN A 76 -5.03 -7.35 -4.63
CA ASN A 76 -4.90 -7.64 -3.20
C ASN A 76 -6.13 -7.20 -2.41
N THR A 77 -6.15 -7.49 -1.12
CA THR A 77 -7.27 -7.16 -0.21
C THR A 77 -7.27 -5.72 0.25
N ALA A 78 -6.29 -4.91 -0.15
CA ALA A 78 -6.12 -3.50 0.26
C ALA A 78 -5.94 -3.28 1.78
N VAL A 79 -5.76 -4.33 2.56
CA VAL A 79 -5.61 -4.25 4.02
C VAL A 79 -4.17 -3.91 4.38
N SER A 80 -4.00 -2.83 5.14
CA SER A 80 -2.73 -2.42 5.74
C SER A 80 -2.79 -2.65 7.25
N ARG A 81 -1.88 -3.48 7.76
CA ARG A 81 -1.85 -3.89 9.17
C ARG A 81 -0.43 -4.31 9.59
N SER A 82 -0.17 -4.35 10.91
CA SER A 82 1.11 -4.83 11.46
C SER A 82 0.96 -5.92 12.52
N ASN A 83 -0.25 -6.40 12.75
CA ASN A 83 -0.56 -7.41 13.75
C ASN A 83 -0.14 -8.84 13.33
N TYR A 84 1.12 -9.01 12.92
CA TYR A 84 1.68 -10.30 12.57
C TYR A 84 2.28 -10.99 13.79
N PHE A 85 2.22 -12.33 13.82
CA PHE A 85 2.65 -13.11 14.97
C PHE A 85 4.18 -13.11 15.16
N TYR A 86 4.92 -13.20 14.05
CA TYR A 86 6.38 -13.29 14.12
C TYR A 86 7.03 -11.91 14.27
N PRO A 87 8.00 -11.74 15.21
CA PRO A 87 8.63 -10.46 15.52
C PRO A 87 9.22 -9.73 14.31
N GLU A 88 9.86 -10.47 13.41
CA GLU A 88 10.48 -9.92 12.20
C GLU A 88 9.41 -9.32 11.29
N SER A 89 8.34 -10.07 11.05
CA SER A 89 7.20 -9.61 10.26
C SER A 89 6.51 -8.42 10.93
N THR A 90 6.29 -8.48 12.23
CA THR A 90 5.66 -7.39 12.99
C THR A 90 6.44 -6.08 12.83
N ARG A 91 7.76 -6.10 13.02
CA ARG A 91 8.61 -4.91 12.88
C ARG A 91 8.58 -4.34 11.47
N PHE A 92 8.69 -5.22 10.47
CA PHE A 92 8.65 -4.82 9.06
C PHE A 92 7.31 -4.16 8.71
N TYR A 93 6.20 -4.80 9.06
CA TYR A 93 4.88 -4.27 8.75
C TYR A 93 4.48 -3.06 9.61
N GLU A 94 4.97 -2.95 10.86
CA GLU A 94 4.77 -1.76 11.67
C GLU A 94 5.52 -0.54 11.08
N HIS A 95 6.73 -0.74 10.56
CA HIS A 95 7.43 0.29 9.81
C HIS A 95 6.63 0.70 8.56
N SER A 96 6.13 -0.29 7.81
CA SER A 96 5.29 -0.05 6.63
C SER A 96 4.01 0.73 6.98
N LEU A 97 3.30 0.34 8.06
CA LEU A 97 2.07 1.00 8.50
C LEU A 97 2.32 2.48 8.83
N LYS A 98 3.40 2.79 9.56
CA LYS A 98 3.82 4.17 9.85
C LYS A 98 4.11 4.97 8.58
N ARG A 99 4.64 4.32 7.53
CA ARG A 99 4.81 4.96 6.22
C ARG A 99 3.47 5.28 5.57
N TYR A 100 2.53 4.34 5.58
CA TYR A 100 1.17 4.54 5.02
C TYR A 100 0.43 5.71 5.67
N GLU A 101 0.60 5.92 6.98
CA GLU A 101 -0.02 7.00 7.73
C GLU A 101 0.39 8.40 7.23
N ARG A 102 1.58 8.52 6.63
CA ARG A 102 2.13 9.79 6.11
C ARG A 102 2.18 9.85 4.58
N LEU A 103 1.89 8.74 3.91
CA LEU A 103 2.15 8.59 2.49
C LEU A 103 1.34 9.58 1.64
N SER A 104 0.10 9.88 2.02
CA SER A 104 -0.72 10.87 1.31
C SER A 104 -0.12 12.27 1.33
N GLU A 105 0.45 12.66 2.46
CA GLU A 105 1.14 13.95 2.62
C GLU A 105 2.47 13.93 1.87
N GLU A 106 3.28 12.90 2.08
CA GLU A 106 4.60 12.77 1.45
C GLU A 106 4.54 12.80 -0.07
N LEU A 107 3.59 12.08 -0.67
CA LEU A 107 3.42 12.00 -2.12
C LEU A 107 2.50 13.10 -2.67
N ASN A 108 1.93 13.93 -1.81
CA ASN A 108 0.88 14.89 -2.16
C ASN A 108 -0.21 14.27 -3.06
N TYR A 109 -0.69 13.09 -2.63
CA TYR A 109 -1.69 12.29 -3.33
C TYR A 109 -2.53 11.50 -2.35
N ASN A 110 -3.85 11.63 -2.40
CA ASN A 110 -4.72 10.91 -1.48
C ASN A 110 -4.77 9.41 -1.83
N ILE A 111 -4.11 8.58 -1.05
CA ILE A 111 -4.13 7.11 -1.17
C ILE A 111 -5.39 6.49 -0.55
N MET A 112 -6.29 7.32 -0.03
CA MET A 112 -7.55 6.91 0.62
C MET A 112 -7.31 5.91 1.75
N PHE A 113 -6.26 6.13 2.56
CA PHE A 113 -5.98 5.30 3.70
C PHE A 113 -6.99 5.57 4.82
N SER A 114 -7.78 4.56 5.16
CA SER A 114 -8.84 4.63 6.17
C SER A 114 -8.55 3.65 7.31
N GLN A 115 -8.14 4.19 8.46
CA GLN A 115 -7.85 3.44 9.68
C GLN A 115 -9.14 3.27 10.50
N LYS A 116 -9.93 2.25 10.16
CA LYS A 116 -11.15 1.87 10.89
C LYS A 116 -10.94 0.68 11.84
N GLY A 117 -9.69 0.24 11.95
CA GLY A 117 -9.32 -0.94 12.69
C GLY A 117 -9.43 -2.23 11.85
N LEU A 118 -8.70 -3.22 12.29
CA LEU A 118 -8.80 -4.59 11.80
C LEU A 118 -9.18 -5.50 12.96
N VAL A 119 -10.38 -6.08 12.90
CA VAL A 119 -10.90 -7.01 13.89
C VAL A 119 -10.68 -8.44 13.44
N SER A 120 -10.07 -9.25 14.28
CA SER A 120 -9.97 -10.70 14.12
C SER A 120 -10.97 -11.36 15.05
N LEU A 121 -11.91 -12.12 14.48
CA LEU A 121 -12.98 -12.78 15.24
C LEU A 121 -12.57 -14.20 15.62
N SER A 122 -12.89 -14.59 16.84
CA SER A 122 -12.77 -15.96 17.35
C SER A 122 -14.14 -16.60 17.47
N PHE A 123 -14.23 -17.86 17.10
CA PHE A 123 -15.46 -18.64 17.11
C PHE A 123 -15.45 -19.78 18.14
N ASN A 124 -14.36 -19.99 18.85
CA ASN A 124 -14.24 -21.00 19.89
C ASN A 124 -13.21 -20.60 20.96
N ARG A 125 -13.20 -21.35 22.07
CA ARG A 125 -12.32 -21.08 23.21
C ARG A 125 -10.83 -21.23 22.85
N HIS A 126 -10.49 -22.22 22.05
CA HIS A 126 -9.09 -22.47 21.66
C HIS A 126 -8.52 -21.29 20.85
N GLU A 127 -9.27 -20.77 19.90
CA GLU A 127 -8.89 -19.56 19.14
C GLU A 127 -8.72 -18.34 20.06
N MET A 128 -9.62 -18.16 21.07
CA MET A 128 -9.48 -17.08 22.03
C MET A 128 -8.18 -17.16 22.83
N GLU A 129 -7.75 -18.37 23.20
CA GLU A 129 -6.48 -18.56 23.90
C GLU A 129 -5.27 -18.30 23.00
N ILE A 130 -5.35 -18.67 21.72
CA ILE A 130 -4.34 -18.30 20.72
C ILE A 130 -4.30 -16.78 20.56
N PHE A 131 -5.44 -16.12 20.45
CA PHE A 131 -5.53 -14.68 20.25
C PHE A 131 -4.97 -13.89 21.46
N ARG A 132 -5.20 -14.36 22.69
CA ARG A 132 -4.58 -13.74 23.88
C ARG A 132 -3.05 -13.78 23.82
N ARG A 133 -2.49 -14.92 23.46
CA ARG A 133 -1.02 -15.08 23.31
C ARG A 133 -0.49 -14.23 22.16
N TRP A 134 -1.21 -14.20 21.05
CA TRP A 134 -0.85 -13.39 19.89
C TRP A 134 -0.92 -11.89 20.23
N ALA A 135 -2.03 -11.42 20.78
CA ALA A 135 -2.19 -10.03 21.19
C ALA A 135 -1.07 -9.60 22.14
N ASN A 136 -0.78 -10.41 23.18
CA ASN A 136 0.33 -10.13 24.09
C ASN A 136 1.68 -10.06 23.39
N ALA A 137 1.97 -11.00 22.50
CA ALA A 137 3.24 -11.02 21.76
C ALA A 137 3.46 -9.78 20.90
N ILE A 138 2.40 -9.30 20.21
CA ILE A 138 2.52 -8.10 19.37
C ILE A 138 2.48 -6.79 20.18
N GLN A 139 1.76 -6.75 21.30
CA GLN A 139 1.77 -5.59 22.22
C GLN A 139 3.18 -5.34 22.78
N VAL A 140 3.90 -6.39 23.17
CA VAL A 140 5.30 -6.29 23.62
C VAL A 140 6.21 -5.69 22.54
N GLN A 141 5.84 -5.82 21.29
CA GLN A 141 6.55 -5.24 20.14
C GLN A 141 6.07 -3.82 19.77
N GLY A 142 5.14 -3.24 20.56
CA GLY A 142 4.65 -1.89 20.37
C GLY A 142 3.51 -1.75 19.36
N VAL A 143 2.86 -2.85 18.96
CA VAL A 143 1.67 -2.80 18.11
C VAL A 143 0.44 -2.51 18.97
N ASP A 144 -0.40 -1.60 18.50
CA ASP A 144 -1.70 -1.28 19.09
C ASP A 144 -2.65 -2.47 18.89
N CYS A 145 -2.86 -3.23 19.94
CA CYS A 145 -3.74 -4.40 19.89
C CYS A 145 -4.54 -4.48 21.19
N GLU A 146 -5.83 -4.73 21.07
CA GLU A 146 -6.75 -4.87 22.21
C GLU A 146 -7.56 -6.16 22.06
N MET A 147 -7.72 -6.90 23.15
CA MET A 147 -8.68 -7.99 23.21
C MET A 147 -10.09 -7.43 23.30
N LEU A 148 -11.01 -8.01 22.56
CA LEU A 148 -12.43 -7.63 22.56
C LEU A 148 -13.30 -8.75 23.09
N SER A 149 -14.20 -8.40 24.01
CA SER A 149 -15.29 -9.27 24.41
C SER A 149 -16.33 -9.40 23.29
N ARG A 150 -17.19 -10.39 23.43
CA ARG A 150 -18.33 -10.61 22.53
C ARG A 150 -19.25 -9.38 22.48
N ASP A 151 -19.52 -8.75 23.63
CA ASP A 151 -20.42 -7.60 23.71
C ASP A 151 -19.80 -6.35 23.07
N GLN A 152 -18.48 -6.13 23.24
CA GLN A 152 -17.77 -5.06 22.58
C GLN A 152 -17.77 -5.22 21.05
N ILE A 153 -17.67 -6.46 20.56
CA ILE A 153 -17.78 -6.73 19.11
C ILE A 153 -19.21 -6.45 18.61
N ALA A 154 -20.23 -6.84 19.37
CA ALA A 154 -21.64 -6.58 19.03
C ALA A 154 -21.93 -5.07 18.90
N GLU A 155 -21.41 -4.29 19.85
CA GLU A 155 -21.54 -2.83 19.82
C GLU A 155 -20.77 -2.20 18.64
N MET A 156 -19.56 -2.66 18.39
CA MET A 156 -18.70 -2.14 17.33
C MET A 156 -19.20 -2.49 15.93
N ILE A 157 -19.76 -3.69 15.75
CA ILE A 157 -20.22 -4.23 14.47
C ILE A 157 -21.68 -4.70 14.58
N PRO A 158 -22.66 -3.78 14.61
CA PRO A 158 -24.08 -4.13 14.86
C PRO A 158 -24.70 -5.04 13.79
N LEU A 159 -24.10 -5.10 12.59
CA LEU A 159 -24.57 -5.94 11.49
C LEU A 159 -24.12 -7.41 11.61
N LEU A 160 -23.22 -7.71 12.56
CA LEU A 160 -22.72 -9.06 12.75
C LEU A 160 -23.76 -9.96 13.42
N ASN A 161 -23.94 -11.18 12.91
CA ASN A 161 -24.82 -12.15 13.54
C ASN A 161 -24.21 -12.67 14.85
N MET A 162 -24.68 -12.16 15.97
CA MET A 162 -24.22 -12.52 17.31
C MET A 162 -25.05 -13.65 17.94
N SER A 163 -25.90 -14.36 17.19
CA SER A 163 -26.70 -15.46 17.73
C SER A 163 -25.80 -16.61 18.23
N ALA A 164 -26.10 -17.11 19.42
CA ALA A 164 -25.46 -18.33 19.95
C ALA A 164 -25.81 -19.59 19.12
N LYS A 165 -26.87 -19.51 18.29
CA LYS A 165 -27.30 -20.59 17.38
C LYS A 165 -26.64 -20.47 15.98
N ALA A 166 -25.78 -19.45 15.75
CA ALA A 166 -25.04 -19.36 14.51
C ALA A 166 -24.12 -20.60 14.35
N ARG A 167 -23.86 -21.00 13.11
CA ARG A 167 -22.95 -22.13 12.84
C ARG A 167 -21.55 -21.93 13.45
N TYR A 168 -21.10 -20.69 13.50
CA TYR A 168 -19.86 -20.26 14.10
C TYR A 168 -20.15 -19.06 15.03
N PRO A 169 -20.57 -19.29 16.28
CA PRO A 169 -20.92 -18.20 17.18
C PRO A 169 -19.66 -17.45 17.62
N VAL A 170 -19.70 -16.13 17.50
CA VAL A 170 -18.60 -15.27 17.92
C VAL A 170 -18.40 -15.36 19.42
N GLN A 171 -17.17 -15.65 19.86
CA GLN A 171 -16.80 -15.74 21.28
C GLN A 171 -16.07 -14.47 21.77
N GLY A 172 -15.44 -13.75 20.87
CA GLY A 172 -14.64 -12.56 21.12
C GLY A 172 -13.65 -12.36 19.98
N GLY A 173 -12.60 -11.61 20.22
CA GLY A 173 -11.58 -11.35 19.21
C GLY A 173 -10.51 -10.40 19.71
N PHE A 174 -9.78 -9.83 18.79
CA PHE A 174 -8.90 -8.70 19.06
C PHE A 174 -8.94 -7.71 17.90
N ILE A 175 -8.61 -6.47 18.18
CA ILE A 175 -8.53 -5.39 17.20
C ILE A 175 -7.15 -4.77 17.17
N GLN A 176 -6.67 -4.45 15.96
CA GLN A 176 -5.64 -3.45 15.75
C GLN A 176 -6.29 -2.17 15.23
N ARG A 177 -6.35 -1.10 16.06
CA ARG A 177 -7.06 0.14 15.71
C ARG A 177 -6.40 0.91 14.58
N ARG A 178 -5.08 0.90 14.51
CA ARG A 178 -4.33 1.55 13.42
C ARG A 178 -4.36 0.75 12.11
N GLY A 179 -4.83 -0.49 12.12
CA GLY A 179 -5.10 -1.25 10.91
C GLY A 179 -6.17 -0.56 10.05
N GLY A 180 -6.10 -0.74 8.75
CA GLY A 180 -7.05 -0.09 7.84
C GLY A 180 -6.98 -0.61 6.43
N ILE A 181 -7.62 0.11 5.53
CA ILE A 181 -7.60 -0.15 4.10
C ILE A 181 -7.10 1.07 3.34
N SER A 182 -6.40 0.84 2.22
CA SER A 182 -5.99 1.89 1.29
C SER A 182 -6.36 1.50 -0.14
N ARG A 183 -6.53 2.49 -1.00
CA ARG A 183 -6.65 2.21 -2.44
C ARG A 183 -5.27 1.87 -3.00
N HIS A 184 -5.03 0.60 -3.23
CA HIS A 184 -3.75 0.07 -3.69
C HIS A 184 -3.34 0.59 -5.08
N ASP A 185 -4.29 0.85 -5.96
CA ASP A 185 -4.09 1.53 -7.24
C ASP A 185 -3.64 3.00 -7.03
N ALA A 186 -4.30 3.72 -6.11
CA ALA A 186 -3.93 5.08 -5.76
C ALA A 186 -2.51 5.14 -5.16
N VAL A 187 -2.10 4.14 -4.36
CA VAL A 187 -0.72 4.02 -3.84
C VAL A 187 0.28 3.88 -5.00
N ALA A 188 0.01 2.98 -5.96
CA ALA A 188 0.88 2.79 -7.12
C ALA A 188 0.99 4.07 -7.96
N TRP A 189 -0.14 4.71 -8.25
CA TRP A 189 -0.18 5.96 -9.02
C TRP A 189 0.49 7.13 -8.30
N ALA A 190 0.36 7.20 -6.98
CA ALA A 190 1.04 8.22 -6.18
C ALA A 190 2.57 8.09 -6.28
N PHE A 191 3.09 6.87 -6.15
CA PHE A 191 4.52 6.60 -6.34
C PHE A 191 4.97 6.85 -7.77
N ALA A 192 4.19 6.42 -8.79
CA ALA A 192 4.51 6.68 -10.18
C ALA A 192 4.65 8.17 -10.47
N ARG A 193 3.64 8.95 -10.06
CA ARG A 193 3.63 10.40 -10.21
C ARG A 193 4.82 11.07 -9.50
N ALA A 194 5.13 10.61 -8.30
CA ALA A 194 6.24 11.18 -7.51
C ALA A 194 7.60 10.80 -8.10
N ALA A 195 7.78 9.57 -8.56
CA ALA A 195 9.00 9.11 -9.23
C ALA A 195 9.23 9.85 -10.56
N ASP A 196 8.19 9.97 -11.38
CA ASP A 196 8.22 10.71 -12.65
C ASP A 196 8.64 12.17 -12.45
N ASN A 197 8.11 12.85 -11.42
CA ASN A 197 8.49 14.22 -11.08
C ASN A 197 9.96 14.36 -10.63
N LEU A 198 10.59 13.28 -10.19
CA LEU A 198 12.03 13.23 -9.85
C LEU A 198 12.92 12.86 -11.05
N GLY A 199 12.31 12.61 -12.22
CA GLY A 199 13.03 12.32 -13.46
C GLY A 199 13.15 10.85 -13.80
N VAL A 200 12.49 9.95 -13.05
CA VAL A 200 12.41 8.52 -13.38
C VAL A 200 11.57 8.32 -14.64
N ASP A 201 12.03 7.48 -15.55
CA ASP A 201 11.29 7.13 -16.75
C ASP A 201 10.42 5.88 -16.50
N ILE A 202 9.11 6.03 -16.72
CA ILE A 202 8.13 4.95 -16.51
C ILE A 202 7.56 4.56 -17.86
N ILE A 203 7.89 3.34 -18.31
CA ILE A 203 7.53 2.81 -19.61
C ILE A 203 6.51 1.68 -19.43
N GLN A 204 5.31 1.92 -19.89
CA GLN A 204 4.23 0.92 -19.92
C GLN A 204 4.18 0.20 -21.27
N ASN A 205 3.53 -0.96 -21.31
CA ASN A 205 3.43 -1.83 -22.48
C ASN A 205 4.82 -2.24 -23.02
N CYS A 206 5.78 -2.43 -22.10
CA CYS A 206 7.15 -2.81 -22.37
C CYS A 206 7.48 -4.10 -21.60
N GLU A 207 7.40 -5.22 -22.28
CA GLU A 207 7.71 -6.53 -21.69
C GLU A 207 9.21 -6.81 -21.79
N VAL A 208 9.83 -7.13 -20.67
CA VAL A 208 11.20 -7.63 -20.62
C VAL A 208 11.17 -9.13 -20.85
N THR A 209 11.73 -9.57 -21.97
CA THR A 209 11.72 -10.98 -22.39
C THR A 209 13.01 -11.73 -22.04
N GLY A 210 14.08 -11.01 -21.71
CA GLY A 210 15.37 -11.61 -21.35
C GLY A 210 16.36 -10.58 -20.83
N LEU A 211 17.48 -11.05 -20.37
CA LEU A 211 18.62 -10.24 -19.91
C LEU A 211 19.88 -10.72 -20.60
N ASP A 212 20.55 -9.83 -21.31
CA ASP A 212 21.89 -10.09 -21.85
C ASP A 212 22.94 -9.64 -20.82
N VAL A 213 23.77 -10.59 -20.39
CA VAL A 213 24.86 -10.33 -19.44
C VAL A 213 26.20 -10.53 -20.13
N SER A 214 26.97 -9.48 -20.23
CA SER A 214 28.32 -9.51 -20.80
C SER A 214 29.30 -8.83 -19.86
N GLU A 215 30.39 -9.52 -19.52
CA GLU A 215 31.45 -9.02 -18.63
C GLU A 215 30.90 -8.54 -17.26
N GLY A 216 29.90 -9.22 -16.71
CA GLY A 216 29.27 -8.88 -15.43
C GLY A 216 28.36 -7.65 -15.46
N ARG A 217 28.01 -7.16 -16.64
CA ARG A 217 27.07 -6.06 -16.86
C ARG A 217 25.86 -6.52 -17.67
N ILE A 218 24.72 -5.95 -17.35
CA ILE A 218 23.49 -6.11 -18.16
C ILE A 218 23.57 -5.13 -19.32
N ARG A 219 23.26 -5.62 -20.51
CA ARG A 219 23.24 -4.84 -21.76
C ARG A 219 21.82 -4.83 -22.33
#